data_be1e73dbf637f9ced656915190e06f7e
#
_entry.id   be1e73dbf637f9ced656915190e06f7e
#
_cell.length_a   1.000
_cell.length_b   1.000
_cell.length_c   1.000
_cell.angle_alpha   90.00
_cell.angle_beta   90.00
_cell.angle_gamma   90.00
#
_symmetry.space_group_name_H-M   'P 1'
#
loop_
_entity.id
_entity.type
_entity.pdbx_description
1 polymer ?
#
loop_
_entity_poly.entity_id
_entity_poly.type
_entity_poly.pdbx_seq_one_letter_code
_entity_poly.pdbx_strand_id
1 'polypeptide(L)'
;MTGEAAHHSVSVAGVVIDENGRTLVIQRRDNGHWEAPGGILERDESIIEGLLREVREETGLIVEPVALTGVYKNMRLGVVALVFRCREAGGALTENSEAAGFRWILESEARAIMPEAFAVRILDAYRNDAEPAIRDHDGTKLITPTR
;
A
#
# COMPACT_ATOMS: atom_id res chain seq x y z
N MET A 1 -10.56 -29.26 -18.12
CA MET A 1 -10.30 -28.25 -17.10
C MET A 1 -10.93 -28.69 -15.80
N THR A 2 -10.22 -28.55 -14.73
CA THR A 2 -10.62 -29.08 -13.44
C THR A 2 -11.75 -28.33 -12.78
N GLY A 3 -12.12 -27.19 -13.19
CA GLY A 3 -13.24 -26.45 -12.61
C GLY A 3 -12.98 -25.73 -11.30
N GLU A 4 -11.80 -25.83 -10.73
CA GLU A 4 -11.47 -25.00 -9.57
C GLU A 4 -11.14 -23.59 -10.02
N ALA A 5 -11.85 -22.62 -9.46
CA ALA A 5 -11.56 -21.21 -9.73
C ALA A 5 -10.30 -20.78 -9.00
N ALA A 6 -9.48 -19.98 -9.68
CA ALA A 6 -8.35 -19.34 -9.03
C ALA A 6 -8.87 -18.27 -8.07
N HIS A 7 -8.36 -18.26 -6.84
CA HIS A 7 -8.74 -17.30 -5.83
C HIS A 7 -7.58 -16.39 -5.50
N HIS A 8 -7.83 -15.09 -5.51
CA HIS A 8 -6.87 -14.09 -5.11
C HIS A 8 -7.44 -13.25 -3.97
N SER A 9 -6.61 -12.91 -3.01
CA SER A 9 -6.96 -11.86 -2.07
C SER A 9 -6.69 -10.53 -2.74
N VAL A 10 -7.51 -9.54 -2.42
CA VAL A 10 -7.29 -8.17 -2.87
C VAL A 10 -6.96 -7.32 -1.65
N SER A 11 -5.87 -6.58 -1.71
CA SER A 11 -5.51 -5.63 -0.68
C SER A 11 -5.56 -4.21 -1.21
N VAL A 12 -5.70 -3.26 -0.31
CA VAL A 12 -5.69 -1.83 -0.60
C VAL A 12 -4.66 -1.16 0.29
N ALA A 13 -3.97 -0.16 -0.22
CA ALA A 13 -2.99 0.60 0.55
C ALA A 13 -2.99 2.05 0.12
N GLY A 14 -2.68 2.93 1.07
CA GLY A 14 -2.62 4.37 0.83
C GLY A 14 -1.21 4.91 1.01
N VAL A 15 -0.69 5.58 -0.01
CA VAL A 15 0.51 6.38 0.10
C VAL A 15 0.05 7.80 0.41
N VAL A 16 0.09 8.14 1.69
CA VAL A 16 -0.43 9.41 2.20
C VAL A 16 0.70 10.44 2.18
N ILE A 17 0.63 11.37 1.25
CA ILE A 17 1.68 12.38 1.05
C ILE A 17 1.22 13.68 1.68
N ASP A 18 2.05 14.24 2.57
CA ASP A 18 1.76 15.50 3.24
C ASP A 18 2.21 16.71 2.41
N GLU A 19 1.98 17.91 2.94
CA GLU A 19 2.35 19.17 2.28
C GLU A 19 3.85 19.37 2.12
N ASN A 20 4.66 18.63 2.89
CA ASN A 20 6.13 18.68 2.79
C ASN A 20 6.68 17.62 1.84
N GLY A 21 5.82 16.88 1.14
CA GLY A 21 6.22 15.85 0.21
C GLY A 21 6.69 14.56 0.86
N ARG A 22 6.35 14.34 2.13
CA ARG A 22 6.69 13.12 2.85
C ARG A 22 5.51 12.17 2.88
N THR A 23 5.79 10.89 2.91
CA THR A 23 4.76 9.86 2.99
C THR A 23 4.77 9.15 4.33
N LEU A 24 3.57 8.79 4.80
CA LEU A 24 3.41 8.06 6.04
C LEU A 24 3.69 6.58 5.82
N VAL A 25 4.54 6.00 6.65
CA VAL A 25 4.75 4.56 6.71
C VAL A 25 4.53 4.07 8.13
N ILE A 26 4.07 2.84 8.25
CA ILE A 26 3.83 2.18 9.54
C ILE A 26 4.85 1.06 9.72
N GLN A 27 5.17 0.77 10.98
CA GLN A 27 5.96 -0.40 11.32
C GLN A 27 5.01 -1.47 11.85
N ARG A 28 5.00 -2.62 11.20
CA ARG A 28 4.16 -3.75 11.62
C ARG A 28 4.66 -4.32 12.94
N ARG A 29 3.73 -4.60 13.86
CA ARG A 29 4.09 -5.24 15.13
C ARG A 29 4.53 -6.68 14.96
N ASP A 30 3.95 -7.39 13.97
CA ASP A 30 4.19 -8.82 13.81
C ASP A 30 5.60 -9.15 13.28
N ASN A 31 6.16 -8.33 12.42
CA ASN A 31 7.46 -8.61 11.80
C ASN A 31 8.44 -7.44 11.80
N GLY A 32 8.03 -6.27 12.29
CA GLY A 32 8.89 -5.08 12.34
C GLY A 32 9.13 -4.39 11.00
N HIS A 33 8.49 -4.85 9.93
CA HIS A 33 8.68 -4.25 8.60
C HIS A 33 7.93 -2.93 8.48
N TRP A 34 8.52 -2.00 7.73
CA TRP A 34 7.90 -0.73 7.37
C TRP A 34 7.17 -0.86 6.06
N GLU A 35 5.99 -0.27 5.97
CA GLU A 35 5.20 -0.27 4.74
C GLU A 35 4.16 0.87 4.73
N ALA A 36 3.57 1.14 3.58
CA ALA A 36 2.43 2.03 3.49
C ALA A 36 1.23 1.38 4.21
N PRO A 37 0.39 2.15 4.90
CA PRO A 37 -0.79 1.59 5.56
C PRO A 37 -1.76 0.97 4.57
N GLY A 38 -2.31 -0.17 4.93
CA GLY A 38 -3.26 -0.90 4.10
C GLY A 38 -3.56 -2.29 4.66
N GLY A 39 -4.37 -3.04 3.96
CA GLY A 39 -4.75 -4.39 4.37
C GLY A 39 -5.70 -5.04 3.39
N ILE A 40 -6.22 -6.20 3.78
CA ILE A 40 -7.09 -7.01 2.92
C ILE A 40 -8.47 -6.36 2.79
N LEU A 41 -8.92 -6.25 1.54
CA LEU A 41 -10.26 -5.78 1.22
C LEU A 41 -11.28 -6.83 1.63
N GLU A 42 -12.33 -6.43 2.34
CA GLU A 42 -13.41 -7.32 2.72
C GLU A 42 -14.41 -7.46 1.58
N ARG A 43 -15.10 -8.59 1.55
CA ARG A 43 -15.98 -8.91 0.42
C ARG A 43 -17.19 -8.00 0.28
N ASP A 44 -17.66 -7.45 1.38
CA ASP A 44 -18.87 -6.63 1.43
C ASP A 44 -18.61 -5.13 1.45
N GLU A 45 -17.36 -4.72 1.23
CA GLU A 45 -17.02 -3.31 1.14
C GLU A 45 -16.50 -2.94 -0.25
N SER A 46 -16.75 -1.69 -0.66
CA SER A 46 -16.18 -1.19 -1.90
C SER A 46 -14.67 -0.96 -1.75
N ILE A 47 -13.97 -0.80 -2.87
CA ILE A 47 -12.53 -0.58 -2.87
C ILE A 47 -12.16 0.65 -2.05
N ILE A 48 -12.86 1.76 -2.29
CA ILE A 48 -12.55 3.01 -1.58
C ILE A 48 -12.94 2.92 -0.10
N GLU A 49 -14.06 2.30 0.23
CA GLU A 49 -14.44 2.07 1.62
C GLU A 49 -13.36 1.28 2.36
N GLY A 50 -12.85 0.22 1.73
CA GLY A 50 -11.79 -0.60 2.32
C GLY A 50 -10.50 0.17 2.52
N LEU A 51 -10.13 0.99 1.53
CA LEU A 51 -8.95 1.85 1.64
C LEU A 51 -9.06 2.79 2.84
N LEU A 52 -10.18 3.50 2.95
CA LEU A 52 -10.39 4.46 4.04
C LEU A 52 -10.41 3.76 5.40
N ARG A 53 -11.06 2.61 5.49
CA ARG A 53 -11.12 1.81 6.70
C ARG A 53 -9.72 1.35 7.14
N GLU A 54 -8.94 0.76 6.23
CA GLU A 54 -7.61 0.25 6.56
C GLU A 54 -6.66 1.37 7.00
N VAL A 55 -6.64 2.48 6.29
CA VAL A 55 -5.79 3.60 6.67
C VAL A 55 -6.18 4.12 8.05
N ARG A 56 -7.48 4.25 8.32
CA ARG A 56 -7.94 4.73 9.60
C ARG A 56 -7.64 3.76 10.74
N GLU A 57 -7.85 2.47 10.53
CA GLU A 57 -7.57 1.45 11.55
C GLU A 57 -6.07 1.41 11.90
N GLU A 58 -5.22 1.52 10.91
CA GLU A 58 -3.77 1.42 11.13
C GLU A 58 -3.10 2.72 11.55
N THR A 59 -3.69 3.87 11.25
CA THR A 59 -3.04 5.16 11.50
C THR A 59 -3.87 6.15 12.30
N GLY A 60 -5.19 6.03 12.29
CA GLY A 60 -6.08 7.03 12.85
C GLY A 60 -6.41 8.17 11.91
N LEU A 61 -5.77 8.23 10.74
CA LEU A 61 -6.01 9.31 9.78
C LEU A 61 -7.23 9.05 8.91
N ILE A 62 -7.92 10.14 8.60
CA ILE A 62 -8.94 10.18 7.56
C ILE A 62 -8.25 10.75 6.33
N VAL A 63 -8.34 10.04 5.20
CA VAL A 63 -7.66 10.44 3.97
C VAL A 63 -8.63 10.55 2.82
N GLU A 64 -8.21 11.28 1.78
CA GLU A 64 -8.90 11.34 0.50
C GLU A 64 -8.01 10.68 -0.55
N PRO A 65 -8.53 9.70 -1.31
CA PRO A 65 -7.79 9.15 -2.43
C PRO A 65 -7.70 10.17 -3.56
N VAL A 66 -6.50 10.31 -4.11
CA VAL A 66 -6.24 11.25 -5.21
C VAL A 66 -6.19 10.50 -6.54
N ALA A 67 -5.48 9.36 -6.57
CA ALA A 67 -5.32 8.58 -7.79
C ALA A 67 -4.91 7.15 -7.46
N LEU A 68 -5.32 6.21 -8.30
CA LEU A 68 -4.74 4.86 -8.31
C LEU A 68 -3.36 4.97 -8.94
N THR A 69 -2.31 4.65 -8.19
CA THR A 69 -0.93 4.81 -8.66
C THR A 69 -0.27 3.50 -9.06
N GLY A 70 -0.83 2.38 -8.63
CA GLY A 70 -0.30 1.09 -9.06
C GLY A 70 -1.15 -0.09 -8.64
N VAL A 71 -0.96 -1.18 -9.38
CA VAL A 71 -1.53 -2.49 -9.11
C VAL A 71 -0.37 -3.47 -9.05
N TYR A 72 -0.30 -4.23 -7.96
CA TYR A 72 0.85 -5.09 -7.67
C TYR A 72 0.36 -6.48 -7.33
N LYS A 73 0.90 -7.48 -8.03
CA LYS A 73 0.55 -8.86 -7.70
C LYS A 73 1.73 -9.55 -7.03
N ASN A 74 1.47 -10.05 -5.83
CA ASN A 74 2.38 -10.98 -5.16
C ASN A 74 2.13 -12.35 -5.77
N MET A 75 3.06 -12.80 -6.63
CA MET A 75 2.93 -14.05 -7.35
C MET A 75 3.02 -15.27 -6.45
N ARG A 76 3.66 -15.12 -5.30
CA ARG A 76 3.83 -16.21 -4.35
C ARG A 76 2.58 -16.45 -3.52
N LEU A 77 1.93 -15.38 -3.07
CA LEU A 77 0.77 -15.48 -2.18
C LEU A 77 -0.57 -15.35 -2.89
N GLY A 78 -0.59 -14.92 -4.15
CA GLY A 78 -1.84 -14.68 -4.86
C GLY A 78 -2.61 -13.49 -4.30
N VAL A 79 -1.90 -12.41 -3.99
CA VAL A 79 -2.50 -11.16 -3.49
C VAL A 79 -2.33 -10.09 -4.55
N VAL A 80 -3.43 -9.43 -4.91
CA VAL A 80 -3.43 -8.27 -5.80
C VAL A 80 -3.65 -7.03 -4.95
N ALA A 81 -2.67 -6.13 -4.94
CA ALA A 81 -2.74 -4.90 -4.15
C ALA A 81 -3.04 -3.71 -5.03
N LEU A 82 -4.02 -2.91 -4.62
CA LEU A 82 -4.38 -1.64 -5.24
C LEU A 82 -3.82 -0.53 -4.36
N VAL A 83 -2.92 0.27 -4.90
CA VAL A 83 -2.26 1.33 -4.15
C VAL A 83 -2.71 2.69 -4.67
N PHE A 84 -3.15 3.53 -3.72
CA PHE A 84 -3.65 4.87 -4.03
C PHE A 84 -2.77 5.93 -3.40
N ARG A 85 -2.48 6.97 -4.15
CA ARG A 85 -1.95 8.20 -3.56
C ARG A 85 -3.11 8.90 -2.86
N CYS A 86 -2.87 9.31 -1.62
CA CYS A 86 -3.87 9.94 -0.78
C CYS A 86 -3.34 11.23 -0.18
N ARG A 87 -4.26 12.07 0.31
CA ARG A 87 -3.92 13.24 1.13
C ARG A 87 -4.69 13.18 2.43
N GLU A 88 -4.15 13.81 3.46
CA GLU A 88 -4.85 13.92 4.75
C GLU A 88 -6.11 14.76 4.61
N ALA A 89 -7.17 14.31 5.25
CA ALA A 89 -8.44 15.03 5.32
C ALA A 89 -8.92 15.20 6.76
N GLY A 90 -8.27 14.58 7.73
CA GLY A 90 -8.66 14.69 9.14
C GLY A 90 -8.06 13.58 9.99
N GLY A 91 -8.56 13.46 11.21
CA GLY A 91 -8.06 12.47 12.16
C GLY A 91 -6.71 12.87 12.74
N ALA A 92 -6.11 11.94 13.49
CA ALA A 92 -4.79 12.11 14.08
C ALA A 92 -4.12 10.75 14.23
N LEU A 93 -2.80 10.72 14.10
CA LEU A 93 -2.04 9.48 14.32
C LEU A 93 -2.34 8.93 15.70
N THR A 94 -2.76 7.68 15.74
CA THR A 94 -3.20 7.01 16.96
C THR A 94 -2.59 5.63 17.02
N GLU A 95 -1.98 5.30 18.15
CA GLU A 95 -1.44 3.96 18.38
C GLU A 95 -2.55 2.91 18.31
N ASN A 96 -2.19 1.73 17.83
CA ASN A 96 -3.13 0.63 17.66
C ASN A 96 -2.40 -0.71 17.78
N SER A 97 -3.17 -1.81 17.70
CA SER A 97 -2.64 -3.15 17.88
C SER A 97 -1.81 -3.66 16.68
N GLU A 98 -1.93 -3.05 15.53
CA GLU A 98 -1.27 -3.52 14.30
C GLU A 98 0.03 -2.77 14.00
N ALA A 99 0.09 -1.48 14.31
CA ALA A 99 1.24 -0.63 14.05
C ALA A 99 2.05 -0.36 15.32
N ALA A 100 3.34 -0.69 15.28
CA ALA A 100 4.25 -0.42 16.38
C ALA A 100 4.81 1.00 16.34
N GLY A 101 4.74 1.66 15.19
CA GLY A 101 5.26 3.01 15.04
C GLY A 101 4.88 3.63 13.70
N PHE A 102 5.12 4.92 13.60
CA PHE A 102 4.85 5.72 12.42
C PHE A 102 6.08 6.55 12.06
N ARG A 103 6.31 6.74 10.77
CA ARG A 103 7.31 7.67 10.28
C ARG A 103 6.78 8.41 9.06
N TRP A 104 7.12 9.68 8.96
CA TRP A 104 6.98 10.45 7.73
C TRP A 104 8.33 10.44 7.04
N ILE A 105 8.41 9.87 5.86
CA ILE A 105 9.67 9.71 5.13
C ILE A 105 9.63 10.41 3.78
N LEU A 106 10.82 10.77 3.29
CA LEU A 106 10.97 11.19 1.90
C LEU A 106 10.93 9.95 1.00
N GLU A 107 10.49 10.11 -0.24
CA GLU A 107 10.46 8.98 -1.16
C GLU A 107 11.84 8.33 -1.34
N SER A 108 12.90 9.13 -1.29
CA SER A 108 14.29 8.64 -1.40
C SER A 108 14.70 7.69 -0.28
N GLU A 109 14.00 7.72 0.86
CA GLU A 109 14.30 6.84 1.99
C GLU A 109 13.62 5.47 1.88
N ALA A 110 12.64 5.32 0.99
CA ALA A 110 11.84 4.11 0.92
C ALA A 110 12.67 2.84 0.67
N ARG A 111 13.63 2.90 -0.26
CA ARG A 111 14.46 1.76 -0.59
C ARG A 111 15.40 1.34 0.54
N ALA A 112 15.72 2.26 1.44
CA ALA A 112 16.61 1.98 2.56
C ALA A 112 15.93 1.22 3.69
N ILE A 113 14.60 1.34 3.81
CA ILE A 113 13.88 0.78 4.96
C ILE A 113 12.92 -0.34 4.61
N MET A 114 12.70 -0.61 3.33
CA MET A 114 11.78 -1.68 2.93
C MET A 114 12.27 -2.40 1.68
N PRO A 115 11.81 -3.66 1.46
CA PRO A 115 12.15 -4.41 0.26
C PRO A 115 11.66 -3.72 -1.01
N GLU A 116 12.30 -4.00 -2.13
CA GLU A 116 11.98 -3.41 -3.43
C GLU A 116 10.50 -3.51 -3.78
N ALA A 117 9.88 -4.67 -3.54
CA ALA A 117 8.47 -4.91 -3.86
C ALA A 117 7.52 -3.94 -3.15
N PHE A 118 7.93 -3.43 -1.99
CA PHE A 118 7.11 -2.48 -1.21
C PHE A 118 7.59 -1.04 -1.40
N ALA A 119 8.89 -0.82 -1.55
CA ALA A 119 9.44 0.51 -1.82
C ALA A 119 8.92 1.08 -3.14
N VAL A 120 8.78 0.25 -4.16
CA VAL A 120 8.33 0.69 -5.48
C VAL A 120 6.91 1.25 -5.44
N ARG A 121 6.07 0.80 -4.52
CA ARG A 121 4.70 1.32 -4.37
C ARG A 121 4.72 2.79 -3.98
N ILE A 122 5.66 3.16 -3.13
CA ILE A 122 5.87 4.55 -2.72
C ILE A 122 6.42 5.35 -3.90
N LEU A 123 7.46 4.84 -4.55
CA LEU A 123 8.07 5.54 -5.68
C LEU A 123 7.09 5.79 -6.82
N ASP A 124 6.26 4.79 -7.13
CA ASP A 124 5.23 4.93 -8.17
C ASP A 124 4.19 5.99 -7.80
N ALA A 125 3.88 6.14 -6.51
CA ALA A 125 2.90 7.10 -6.05
C ALA A 125 3.37 8.56 -6.21
N TYR A 126 4.67 8.79 -6.31
CA TYR A 126 5.23 10.11 -6.56
C TYR A 126 5.33 10.46 -8.04
N ARG A 127 5.17 9.49 -8.91
CA ARG A 127 5.22 9.73 -10.35
C ARG A 127 3.98 10.50 -10.79
N ASN A 128 4.17 11.43 -11.70
CA ASN A 128 3.08 12.22 -12.26
C ASN A 128 2.63 11.63 -13.60
N ASP A 129 2.41 10.32 -13.61
CA ASP A 129 1.96 9.60 -14.80
C ASP A 129 0.43 9.50 -14.80
N ALA A 130 -0.15 9.52 -16.00
CA ALA A 130 -1.58 9.38 -16.17
C ALA A 130 -2.06 7.94 -15.91
N GLU A 131 -1.17 6.97 -16.08
CA GLU A 131 -1.49 5.55 -15.94
C GLU A 131 -0.85 4.96 -14.69
N PRO A 132 -1.58 4.09 -13.96
CA PRO A 132 -1.00 3.39 -12.82
C PRO A 132 0.06 2.38 -13.28
N ALA A 133 1.06 2.16 -12.43
CA ALA A 133 2.03 1.10 -12.64
C ALA A 133 1.35 -0.26 -12.51
N ILE A 134 1.81 -1.25 -13.26
CA ILE A 134 1.37 -2.64 -13.12
C ILE A 134 2.62 -3.48 -12.94
N ARG A 135 2.75 -4.12 -11.78
CA ARG A 135 3.97 -4.85 -11.44
C ARG A 135 3.66 -6.17 -10.76
N ASP A 136 4.52 -7.14 -11.00
CA ASP A 136 4.50 -8.43 -10.32
C ASP A 136 5.74 -8.56 -9.44
N HIS A 137 5.62 -9.26 -8.33
CA HIS A 137 6.74 -9.49 -7.42
C HIS A 137 6.61 -10.84 -6.70
N ASP A 138 7.70 -11.25 -6.05
CA ASP A 138 7.75 -12.51 -5.29
C ASP A 138 7.58 -12.33 -3.78
N GLY A 139 7.23 -11.14 -3.34
CA GLY A 139 7.14 -10.76 -1.92
C GLY A 139 8.32 -9.92 -1.46
N THR A 140 9.41 -9.88 -2.23
CA THR A 140 10.63 -9.14 -1.90
C THR A 140 11.11 -8.31 -3.08
N LYS A 141 11.23 -8.95 -4.24
CA LYS A 141 11.77 -8.33 -5.46
C LYS A 141 10.75 -8.32 -6.58
N LEU A 142 10.87 -7.31 -7.44
CA LEU A 142 10.08 -7.25 -8.66
C LEU A 142 10.48 -8.38 -9.60
N ILE A 143 9.47 -8.90 -10.31
CA ILE A 143 9.67 -9.89 -11.35
C ILE A 143 9.63 -9.14 -12.68
N THR A 144 10.74 -9.19 -13.42
CA THR A 144 10.79 -8.56 -14.73
C THR A 144 10.10 -9.45 -15.74
N PRO A 145 9.13 -8.94 -16.50
CA PRO A 145 8.49 -9.74 -17.55
C PRO A 145 9.53 -10.24 -18.53
N THR A 146 9.41 -11.52 -18.89
CA THR A 146 10.23 -12.12 -19.93
C THR A 146 9.59 -11.83 -21.29
N ARG A 147 10.32 -11.21 -22.15
CA ARG A 147 9.85 -10.92 -23.50
C ARG A 147 10.88 -11.22 -24.52
#